data_a5c1b2730a32e48895d2e9f590a0e216
#
_entry.id   a5c1b2730a32e48895d2e9f590a0e216
#
_cell.length_a   1.000
_cell.length_b   1.000
_cell.length_c   1.000
_cell.angle_alpha   90.00
_cell.angle_beta   90.00
_cell.angle_gamma   90.00
#
_symmetry.space_group_name_H-M   'P 1'
#
loop_
_entity.id
_entity.type
_entity.pdbx_description
1 polymer ?
#
loop_
_entity_poly.entity_id
_entity_poly.type
_entity_poly.pdbx_seq_one_letter_code
_entity_poly.pdbx_strand_id
1 'polypeptide(L)'
;GYVGLSIATLLAQHNEVVAVDVVPEKVAAINNRVSPIRDEYIERYFAEKNLNLRATLNAEEAYRNADYVVVAVPTNYDSHKDFFDTSLVEQVIGEIIECNPNAVIVVKSTVPVGYTESICKKFNKNSILFSPEFLRESQALYDNLYPSRIIVGHRLGEENVKESAERFA
;
A
#
# COMPACT_ATOMS: atom_id res chain seq x y z
N GLY A 1 8.34 2.84 3.97
CA GLY A 1 9.21 1.65 3.74
C GLY A 1 9.34 1.31 2.26
N TYR A 2 10.11 0.26 1.94
CA TYR A 2 10.40 -0.15 0.55
C TYR A 2 9.15 -0.46 -0.26
N VAL A 3 8.22 -1.23 0.28
CA VAL A 3 6.97 -1.61 -0.39
C VAL A 3 6.11 -0.39 -0.72
N GLY A 4 5.81 0.42 0.28
CA GLY A 4 4.94 1.59 0.09
C GLY A 4 5.52 2.62 -0.87
N LEU A 5 6.83 2.94 -0.75
CA LEU A 5 7.44 3.97 -1.59
C LEU A 5 7.65 3.50 -3.03
N SER A 6 8.00 2.23 -3.25
CA SER A 6 8.16 1.71 -4.60
C SER A 6 6.84 1.67 -5.37
N ILE A 7 5.74 1.21 -4.75
CA ILE A 7 4.43 1.21 -5.38
C ILE A 7 3.91 2.65 -5.57
N ALA A 8 4.15 3.56 -4.63
CA ALA A 8 3.80 4.97 -4.77
C ALA A 8 4.53 5.61 -5.96
N THR A 9 5.82 5.34 -6.12
CA THR A 9 6.62 5.84 -7.24
C THR A 9 6.15 5.27 -8.58
N LEU A 10 5.84 3.96 -8.61
CA LEU A 10 5.31 3.30 -9.80
C LEU A 10 3.99 3.94 -10.25
N LEU A 11 3.02 4.04 -9.34
CA LEU A 11 1.68 4.55 -9.63
C LEU A 11 1.66 6.05 -9.95
N ALA A 12 2.55 6.84 -9.33
CA ALA A 12 2.60 8.29 -9.51
C ALA A 12 3.04 8.74 -10.91
N GLN A 13 3.47 7.83 -11.77
CA GLN A 13 3.75 8.12 -13.18
C GLN A 13 2.47 8.42 -13.96
N HIS A 14 1.32 7.89 -13.55
CA HIS A 14 0.05 7.97 -14.29
C HIS A 14 -1.14 8.35 -13.41
N ASN A 15 -0.97 8.43 -12.09
CA ASN A 15 -2.04 8.71 -11.14
C ASN A 15 -1.60 9.79 -10.15
N GLU A 16 -2.57 10.47 -9.52
CA GLU A 16 -2.30 11.26 -8.31
C GLU A 16 -2.09 10.30 -7.14
N VAL A 17 -0.95 10.42 -6.47
CA VAL A 17 -0.59 9.56 -5.33
C VAL A 17 -0.21 10.40 -4.12
N VAL A 18 -0.84 10.08 -3.00
CA VAL A 18 -0.54 10.68 -1.70
C VAL A 18 0.04 9.62 -0.78
N ALA A 19 1.33 9.73 -0.47
CA ALA A 19 1.99 8.85 0.48
C ALA A 19 1.78 9.35 1.91
N VAL A 20 1.32 8.48 2.80
CA VAL A 20 1.17 8.77 4.24
C VAL A 20 2.31 8.10 4.99
N ASP A 21 3.02 8.84 5.81
CA ASP A 21 4.02 8.30 6.75
C ASP A 21 3.92 9.08 8.07
N VAL A 22 4.26 8.43 9.17
CA VAL A 22 4.23 9.04 10.51
C VAL A 22 5.54 9.78 10.85
N VAL A 23 6.57 9.64 10.02
CA VAL A 23 7.90 10.22 10.22
C VAL A 23 8.04 11.51 9.40
N PRO A 24 8.11 12.70 10.05
CA PRO A 24 8.14 13.99 9.36
C PRO A 24 9.29 14.13 8.36
N GLU A 25 10.46 13.59 8.72
CA GLU A 25 11.66 13.66 7.89
C GLU A 25 11.49 12.88 6.57
N LYS A 26 10.78 11.75 6.60
CA LYS A 26 10.45 10.99 5.38
C LYS A 26 9.47 11.74 4.50
N VAL A 27 8.44 12.33 5.09
CA VAL A 27 7.47 13.17 4.37
C VAL A 27 8.16 14.34 3.69
N ALA A 28 9.03 15.05 4.43
CA ALA A 28 9.82 16.16 3.89
C ALA A 28 10.75 15.71 2.75
N ALA A 29 11.44 14.58 2.92
CA ALA A 29 12.33 14.03 1.90
C ALA A 29 11.56 13.73 0.59
N ILE A 30 10.45 13.01 0.65
CA ILE A 30 9.62 12.67 -0.53
C ILE A 30 9.14 13.94 -1.24
N ASN A 31 8.65 14.94 -0.51
CA ASN A 31 8.19 16.20 -1.08
C ASN A 31 9.32 17.02 -1.73
N ASN A 32 10.54 16.88 -1.24
CA ASN A 32 11.75 17.46 -1.84
C ASN A 32 12.40 16.56 -2.93
N ARG A 33 11.72 15.49 -3.36
CA ARG A 33 12.24 14.53 -4.36
C ARG A 33 13.57 13.87 -3.92
N VAL A 34 13.71 13.63 -2.62
CA VAL A 34 14.82 12.87 -2.03
C VAL A 34 14.26 11.55 -1.50
N SER A 35 14.86 10.43 -1.91
CA SER A 35 14.43 9.13 -1.41
C SER A 35 14.83 8.94 0.05
N PRO A 36 13.88 8.64 0.97
CA PRO A 36 14.21 8.33 2.37
C PRO A 36 14.72 6.90 2.57
N ILE A 37 14.88 6.13 1.51
CA ILE A 37 15.38 4.75 1.50
C ILE A 37 16.43 4.58 0.39
N ARG A 38 17.30 3.59 0.54
CA ARG A 38 18.34 3.28 -0.47
C ARG A 38 17.73 2.38 -1.55
N ASP A 39 17.39 2.98 -2.68
CA ASP A 39 16.90 2.28 -3.88
C ASP A 39 17.26 3.16 -5.10
N GLU A 40 18.24 2.71 -5.89
CA GLU A 40 18.78 3.48 -7.03
C GLU A 40 17.71 3.81 -8.07
N TYR A 41 16.71 2.96 -8.26
CA TYR A 41 15.62 3.21 -9.19
C TYR A 41 14.66 4.28 -8.67
N ILE A 42 14.35 4.29 -7.36
CA ILE A 42 13.54 5.35 -6.76
C ILE A 42 14.27 6.69 -6.85
N GLU A 43 15.57 6.72 -6.48
CA GLU A 43 16.41 7.94 -6.54
C GLU A 43 16.44 8.49 -7.98
N ARG A 44 16.65 7.62 -8.97
CA ARG A 44 16.63 8.01 -10.38
C ARG A 44 15.25 8.52 -10.83
N TYR A 45 14.17 7.84 -10.45
CA TYR A 45 12.81 8.25 -10.82
C TYR A 45 12.43 9.60 -10.18
N PHE A 46 12.86 9.85 -8.95
CA PHE A 46 12.66 11.14 -8.28
C PHE A 46 13.41 12.28 -8.98
N ALA A 47 14.59 12.00 -9.55
CA ALA A 47 15.40 12.98 -10.25
C ALA A 47 14.92 13.23 -11.70
N GLU A 48 14.49 12.17 -12.41
CA GLU A 48 14.29 12.21 -13.85
C GLU A 48 12.82 12.26 -14.29
N LYS A 49 11.89 11.76 -13.45
CA LYS A 49 10.48 11.61 -13.84
C LYS A 49 9.59 12.68 -13.22
N ASN A 50 8.60 13.10 -13.98
CA ASN A 50 7.54 13.94 -13.45
C ASN A 50 6.53 13.04 -12.73
N LEU A 51 6.67 12.90 -11.42
CA LEU A 51 5.82 12.08 -10.59
C LEU A 51 4.73 12.93 -9.94
N ASN A 52 3.48 12.57 -10.13
CA ASN A 52 2.37 13.18 -9.40
C ASN A 52 2.26 12.57 -7.99
N LEU A 53 3.31 12.76 -7.22
CA LEU A 53 3.51 12.22 -5.87
C LEU A 53 3.68 13.34 -4.86
N ARG A 54 2.90 13.33 -3.80
CA ARG A 54 3.14 14.11 -2.58
C ARG A 54 3.09 13.20 -1.36
N ALA A 55 3.65 13.66 -0.26
CA ALA A 55 3.59 12.96 1.03
C ALA A 55 2.97 13.86 2.10
N THR A 56 2.30 13.26 3.08
CA THR A 56 1.66 13.97 4.18
C THR A 56 1.71 13.17 5.49
N LEU A 57 1.66 13.89 6.61
CA LEU A 57 1.42 13.32 7.95
C LEU A 57 -0.08 13.18 8.24
N ASN A 58 -0.93 13.81 7.42
CA ASN A 58 -2.38 13.84 7.62
C ASN A 58 -3.05 12.69 6.84
N ALA A 59 -3.25 11.58 7.53
CA ALA A 59 -3.87 10.38 6.94
C ALA A 59 -5.32 10.63 6.50
N GLU A 60 -6.11 11.36 7.30
CA GLU A 60 -7.50 11.66 6.98
C GLU A 60 -7.63 12.44 5.66
N GLU A 61 -6.78 13.45 5.46
CA GLU A 61 -6.75 14.20 4.20
C GLU A 61 -6.45 13.30 3.00
N ALA A 62 -5.50 12.38 3.16
CA ALA A 62 -5.09 11.47 2.10
C ALA A 62 -6.17 10.45 1.75
N TYR A 63 -6.91 9.93 2.75
CA TYR A 63 -7.90 8.88 2.53
C TYR A 63 -9.23 9.40 1.98
N ARG A 64 -9.61 10.64 2.30
CA ARG A 64 -10.96 11.20 2.08
C ARG A 64 -11.50 11.02 0.66
N ASN A 65 -10.66 11.21 -0.35
CA ASN A 65 -11.06 11.17 -1.76
C ASN A 65 -10.30 10.10 -2.57
N ALA A 66 -9.64 9.16 -1.90
CA ALA A 66 -8.89 8.12 -2.57
C ALA A 66 -9.81 7.06 -3.15
N ASP A 67 -9.64 6.70 -4.43
CA ASP A 67 -10.29 5.53 -5.03
C ASP A 67 -9.71 4.23 -4.46
N TYR A 68 -8.38 4.20 -4.30
CA TYR A 68 -7.62 3.08 -3.74
C TYR A 68 -6.74 3.55 -2.59
N VAL A 69 -6.69 2.75 -1.52
CA VAL A 69 -5.74 2.95 -0.42
C VAL A 69 -4.90 1.69 -0.24
N VAL A 70 -3.59 1.82 -0.48
CA VAL A 70 -2.63 0.72 -0.34
C VAL A 70 -2.08 0.72 1.08
N VAL A 71 -2.30 -0.36 1.82
CA VAL A 71 -1.82 -0.55 3.18
C VAL A 71 -0.52 -1.35 3.14
N ALA A 72 0.60 -0.67 3.42
CA ALA A 72 1.96 -1.22 3.41
C ALA A 72 2.70 -0.87 4.73
N VAL A 73 2.05 -1.15 5.85
CA VAL A 73 2.59 -0.92 7.19
C VAL A 73 3.37 -2.15 7.68
N PRO A 74 4.35 -1.96 8.60
CA PRO A 74 5.08 -3.08 9.17
C PRO A 74 4.16 -4.06 9.90
N THR A 75 4.47 -5.35 9.74
CA THR A 75 3.88 -6.43 10.53
C THR A 75 5.02 -7.20 11.21
N ASN A 76 4.97 -7.31 12.54
CA ASN A 76 5.98 -8.02 13.30
C ASN A 76 5.59 -9.49 13.44
N TYR A 77 6.55 -10.38 13.22
CA TYR A 77 6.38 -11.81 13.49
C TYR A 77 7.02 -12.16 14.83
N ASP A 78 6.23 -12.67 15.76
CA ASP A 78 6.69 -13.22 17.04
C ASP A 78 6.95 -14.72 16.87
N SER A 79 8.21 -15.10 16.73
CA SER A 79 8.62 -16.50 16.55
C SER A 79 8.40 -17.38 17.76
N HIS A 80 8.17 -16.82 18.94
CA HIS A 80 7.85 -17.58 20.17
C HIS A 80 6.38 -17.96 20.25
N LYS A 81 5.52 -17.18 19.59
CA LYS A 81 4.07 -17.38 19.59
C LYS A 81 3.52 -17.85 18.26
N ASP A 82 4.39 -18.01 17.24
CA ASP A 82 3.99 -18.28 15.86
C ASP A 82 2.90 -17.33 15.38
N PHE A 83 3.06 -16.03 15.68
CA PHE A 83 2.02 -15.03 15.52
C PHE A 83 2.50 -13.81 14.74
N PHE A 84 1.72 -13.39 13.74
CA PHE A 84 1.87 -12.10 13.09
C PHE A 84 1.03 -11.06 13.83
N ASP A 85 1.66 -10.00 14.31
CA ASP A 85 0.95 -8.84 14.82
C ASP A 85 0.39 -8.00 13.68
N THR A 86 -0.90 -8.15 13.42
CA THR A 86 -1.64 -7.41 12.40
C THR A 86 -2.41 -6.20 12.96
N SER A 87 -2.21 -5.86 14.22
CA SER A 87 -2.96 -4.79 14.89
C SER A 87 -2.86 -3.45 14.18
N LEU A 88 -1.67 -3.09 13.68
CA LEU A 88 -1.47 -1.85 12.93
C LEU A 88 -2.19 -1.87 11.57
N VAL A 89 -2.21 -3.02 10.89
CA VAL A 89 -2.97 -3.18 9.64
C VAL A 89 -4.46 -2.99 9.89
N GLU A 90 -4.99 -3.60 10.95
CA GLU A 90 -6.40 -3.45 11.33
C GLU A 90 -6.76 -2.02 11.71
N GLN A 91 -5.89 -1.34 12.47
CA GLN A 91 -6.08 0.05 12.85
C GLN A 91 -6.19 0.94 11.59
N VAL A 92 -5.22 0.82 10.68
CA VAL A 92 -5.20 1.63 9.45
C VAL A 92 -6.44 1.34 8.58
N ILE A 93 -6.84 0.06 8.46
CA ILE A 93 -8.08 -0.29 7.74
C ILE A 93 -9.30 0.38 8.38
N GLY A 94 -9.39 0.38 9.71
CA GLY A 94 -10.47 1.06 10.43
C GLY A 94 -10.50 2.57 10.14
N GLU A 95 -9.37 3.25 10.23
CA GLU A 95 -9.22 4.67 9.93
C GLU A 95 -9.64 5.01 8.47
N ILE A 96 -9.23 4.17 7.51
CA ILE A 96 -9.64 4.34 6.11
C ILE A 96 -11.16 4.24 5.96
N ILE A 97 -11.78 3.22 6.57
CA ILE A 97 -13.23 2.99 6.46
C ILE A 97 -14.02 4.13 7.10
N GLU A 98 -13.55 4.66 8.23
CA GLU A 98 -14.18 5.82 8.89
C GLU A 98 -14.10 7.08 8.02
N CYS A 99 -12.96 7.34 7.39
CA CYS A 99 -12.76 8.51 6.54
C CYS A 99 -13.43 8.37 5.16
N ASN A 100 -13.35 7.18 4.56
CA ASN A 100 -13.81 6.91 3.19
C ASN A 100 -14.31 5.46 3.05
N PRO A 101 -15.57 5.22 3.36
CA PRO A 101 -16.15 3.87 3.27
C PRO A 101 -16.21 3.30 1.85
N ASN A 102 -16.03 4.14 0.82
CA ASN A 102 -16.09 3.72 -0.58
C ASN A 102 -14.72 3.32 -1.16
N ALA A 103 -13.62 3.68 -0.50
CA ALA A 103 -12.28 3.33 -0.98
C ALA A 103 -12.10 1.82 -1.13
N VAL A 104 -11.41 1.40 -2.18
CA VAL A 104 -10.88 0.04 -2.31
C VAL A 104 -9.59 -0.04 -1.49
N ILE A 105 -9.52 -0.98 -0.56
CA ILE A 105 -8.35 -1.16 0.29
C ILE A 105 -7.51 -2.32 -0.25
N VAL A 106 -6.22 -2.07 -0.47
CA VAL A 106 -5.28 -3.09 -0.97
C VAL A 106 -4.23 -3.37 0.11
N VAL A 107 -4.30 -4.53 0.73
CA VAL A 107 -3.33 -4.96 1.75
C VAL A 107 -2.11 -5.52 1.05
N LYS A 108 -0.97 -4.84 1.20
CA LYS A 108 0.36 -5.30 0.75
C LYS A 108 1.25 -5.73 1.92
N SER A 109 0.89 -5.42 3.14
CA SER A 109 1.57 -5.93 4.34
C SER A 109 1.50 -7.46 4.41
N THR A 110 2.53 -8.08 4.96
CA THR A 110 2.55 -9.52 5.20
C THR A 110 1.54 -9.89 6.27
N VAL A 111 0.58 -10.73 5.92
CA VAL A 111 -0.51 -11.16 6.82
C VAL A 111 -0.72 -12.67 6.74
N PRO A 112 -1.27 -13.32 7.79
CA PRO A 112 -1.54 -14.74 7.79
C PRO A 112 -2.56 -15.17 6.73
N VAL A 113 -2.53 -16.46 6.38
CA VAL A 113 -3.55 -17.07 5.51
C VAL A 113 -4.94 -16.91 6.13
N GLY A 114 -5.91 -16.49 5.32
CA GLY A 114 -7.29 -16.24 5.78
C GLY A 114 -7.53 -14.87 6.42
N TYR A 115 -6.47 -14.05 6.63
CA TYR A 115 -6.60 -12.74 7.24
C TYR A 115 -7.57 -11.83 6.48
N THR A 116 -7.43 -11.74 5.16
CA THR A 116 -8.28 -10.84 4.34
C THR A 116 -9.75 -11.22 4.44
N GLU A 117 -10.08 -12.51 4.46
CA GLU A 117 -11.46 -12.95 4.66
C GLU A 117 -11.99 -12.55 6.05
N SER A 118 -11.17 -12.71 7.10
CA SER A 118 -11.55 -12.36 8.46
C SER A 118 -11.77 -10.86 8.63
N ILE A 119 -10.92 -10.03 8.03
CA ILE A 119 -11.00 -8.57 8.12
C ILE A 119 -12.19 -8.03 7.31
N CYS A 120 -12.49 -8.61 6.15
CA CYS A 120 -13.71 -8.31 5.40
C CYS A 120 -14.98 -8.57 6.23
N LYS A 121 -15.03 -9.69 6.93
CA LYS A 121 -16.14 -10.02 7.84
C LYS A 121 -16.22 -9.06 9.03
N LYS A 122 -15.07 -8.76 9.66
CA LYS A 122 -14.98 -7.86 10.82
C LYS A 122 -15.52 -6.46 10.52
N PHE A 123 -15.16 -5.88 9.39
CA PHE A 123 -15.58 -4.54 8.98
C PHE A 123 -16.82 -4.53 8.07
N ASN A 124 -17.39 -5.68 7.77
CA ASN A 124 -18.50 -5.83 6.80
C ASN A 124 -18.22 -5.09 5.48
N LYS A 125 -16.99 -5.26 4.96
CA LYS A 125 -16.50 -4.57 3.75
C LYS A 125 -15.84 -5.57 2.80
N ASN A 126 -16.42 -5.76 1.60
CA ASN A 126 -15.93 -6.72 0.61
C ASN A 126 -14.81 -6.16 -0.27
N SER A 127 -14.68 -4.82 -0.39
CA SER A 127 -13.66 -4.16 -1.20
C SER A 127 -12.30 -4.05 -0.48
N ILE A 128 -11.89 -5.11 0.21
CA ILE A 128 -10.54 -5.28 0.76
C ILE A 128 -9.85 -6.38 -0.04
N LEU A 129 -8.80 -6.00 -0.75
CA LEU A 129 -8.01 -6.87 -1.62
C LEU A 129 -6.71 -7.27 -0.92
N PHE A 130 -6.13 -8.38 -1.33
CA PHE A 130 -4.79 -8.77 -0.91
C PHE A 130 -3.86 -8.84 -2.11
N SER A 131 -2.78 -8.08 -2.08
CA SER A 131 -1.75 -8.11 -3.11
C SER A 131 -0.38 -8.34 -2.46
N PRO A 132 0.06 -9.61 -2.33
CA PRO A 132 1.33 -9.94 -1.70
C PRO A 132 2.51 -9.32 -2.44
N GLU A 133 3.60 -9.08 -1.70
CA GLU A 133 4.82 -8.49 -2.22
C GLU A 133 5.96 -9.52 -2.27
N PHE A 134 6.75 -9.45 -3.34
CA PHE A 134 7.87 -10.36 -3.59
C PHE A 134 9.18 -9.60 -3.92
N LEU A 135 9.25 -8.32 -3.59
CA LEU A 135 10.38 -7.46 -3.91
C LEU A 135 11.57 -7.66 -2.97
N ARG A 136 12.75 -7.32 -3.49
CA ARG A 136 13.99 -7.16 -2.70
C ARG A 136 14.11 -5.73 -2.20
N GLU A 137 14.42 -5.53 -0.93
CA GLU A 137 14.42 -4.20 -0.30
C GLU A 137 15.24 -3.15 -1.07
N SER A 138 16.46 -3.48 -1.48
CA SER A 138 17.34 -2.54 -2.20
C SER A 138 17.03 -2.36 -3.70
N GLN A 139 16.05 -3.10 -4.25
CA GLN A 139 15.65 -3.09 -5.65
C GLN A 139 14.13 -3.06 -5.80
N ALA A 140 13.45 -2.47 -4.84
CA ALA A 140 12.00 -2.54 -4.73
C ALA A 140 11.28 -1.95 -5.94
N LEU A 141 11.71 -0.80 -6.45
CA LEU A 141 11.09 -0.22 -7.65
C LEU A 141 11.42 -1.04 -8.91
N TYR A 142 12.63 -1.56 -9.04
CA TYR A 142 12.97 -2.41 -10.17
C TYR A 142 12.08 -3.66 -10.22
N ASP A 143 11.90 -4.34 -9.09
CA ASP A 143 11.08 -5.55 -9.01
C ASP A 143 9.59 -5.25 -9.26
N ASN A 144 9.11 -4.06 -8.92
CA ASN A 144 7.76 -3.60 -9.25
C ASN A 144 7.60 -3.18 -10.72
N LEU A 145 8.64 -2.66 -11.37
CA LEU A 145 8.62 -2.30 -12.80
C LEU A 145 8.68 -3.54 -13.70
N TYR A 146 9.37 -4.59 -13.25
CA TYR A 146 9.59 -5.83 -14.01
C TYR A 146 9.18 -7.06 -13.19
N PRO A 147 7.92 -7.14 -12.74
CA PRO A 147 7.48 -8.23 -11.90
C PRO A 147 7.39 -9.54 -12.68
N SER A 148 7.79 -10.66 -12.07
CA SER A 148 7.56 -11.98 -12.64
C SER A 148 6.08 -12.35 -12.66
N ARG A 149 5.31 -11.76 -11.75
CA ARG A 149 3.86 -11.92 -11.60
C ARG A 149 3.29 -10.80 -10.74
N ILE A 150 2.04 -10.43 -11.00
CA ILE A 150 1.23 -9.59 -10.12
C ILE A 150 0.06 -10.46 -9.62
N ILE A 151 -0.15 -10.49 -8.31
CA ILE A 151 -1.23 -11.25 -7.69
C ILE A 151 -2.12 -10.27 -6.94
N VAL A 152 -3.41 -10.27 -7.28
CA VAL A 152 -4.44 -9.51 -6.56
C VAL A 152 -5.57 -10.46 -6.21
N GLY A 153 -5.63 -10.84 -4.93
CA GLY A 153 -6.69 -11.68 -4.39
C GLY A 153 -7.92 -10.85 -4.04
N HIS A 154 -9.09 -11.34 -4.40
CA HIS A 154 -10.38 -10.75 -4.08
C HIS A 154 -11.40 -11.80 -3.62
N ARG A 155 -12.49 -11.37 -3.00
CA ARG A 155 -13.57 -12.25 -2.60
C ARG A 155 -14.35 -12.75 -3.82
N LEU A 156 -14.62 -14.06 -3.89
CA LEU A 156 -15.40 -14.65 -4.96
C LEU A 156 -16.88 -14.26 -4.87
N GLY A 157 -17.53 -14.12 -6.03
CA GLY A 157 -18.97 -13.81 -6.11
C GLY A 157 -19.33 -12.34 -6.07
N GLU A 158 -18.33 -11.44 -6.04
CA GLU A 158 -18.48 -9.98 -6.01
C GLU A 158 -17.86 -9.37 -7.27
N GLU A 159 -18.63 -9.21 -8.34
CA GLU A 159 -18.10 -8.78 -9.65
C GLU A 159 -17.46 -7.38 -9.59
N ASN A 160 -18.06 -6.44 -8.87
CA ASN A 160 -17.50 -5.10 -8.68
C ASN A 160 -16.15 -5.10 -7.95
N VAL A 161 -15.95 -6.05 -7.04
CA VAL A 161 -14.66 -6.22 -6.33
C VAL A 161 -13.62 -6.84 -7.26
N LYS A 162 -14.03 -7.78 -8.11
CA LYS A 162 -13.20 -8.37 -9.16
C LYS A 162 -12.72 -7.30 -10.15
N GLU A 163 -13.63 -6.46 -10.67
CA GLU A 163 -13.27 -5.34 -11.56
C GLU A 163 -12.27 -4.38 -10.91
N SER A 164 -12.45 -4.10 -9.61
CA SER A 164 -11.50 -3.28 -8.84
C SER A 164 -10.13 -3.95 -8.72
N ALA A 165 -10.10 -5.28 -8.52
CA ALA A 165 -8.85 -6.04 -8.45
C ALA A 165 -8.12 -6.08 -9.80
N GLU A 166 -8.85 -6.28 -10.90
CA GLU A 166 -8.32 -6.27 -12.28
C GLU A 166 -7.77 -4.89 -12.67
N ARG A 167 -8.45 -3.81 -12.24
CA ARG A 167 -7.99 -2.44 -12.50
C ARG A 167 -6.73 -2.09 -11.69
N PHE A 168 -6.57 -2.67 -10.49
CA PHE A 168 -5.38 -2.45 -9.67
C PHE A 168 -4.17 -3.23 -10.19
N ALA A 169 -4.36 -4.41 -10.80
CA ALA A 169 -3.30 -5.27 -11.32
C ALA A 169 -2.63 -4.69 -12.57
#